data_c90903aeb849dafac91325c88e99ac8b
#
_entry.id   c90903aeb849dafac91325c88e99ac8b
#
_cell.length_a   1.000
_cell.length_b   1.000
_cell.length_c   1.000
_cell.angle_alpha   90.00
_cell.angle_beta   90.00
_cell.angle_gamma   90.00
#
_symmetry.space_group_name_H-M   'P 1'
#
loop_
_entity.id
_entity.type
_entity.pdbx_description
1 polymer ?
#
loop_
_entity_poly.entity_id
_entity_poly.type
_entity_poly.pdbx_seq_one_letter_code
_entity_poly.pdbx_strand_id
1 'polypeptide(L)'
;MKKSLSIILMVSLLVFLFFGISLAVTHITFGTGSPGGVYYPLGGAMADLWTKLLKAEGIEVTAESTAASVENCRLTGSGEIQIGMAMASVSFKAYEGIVQFEGKPQSILGLFSMYPAPQHILTLDPNIKSIRDLKGKKVSVGAPGSGNETISKLLIEIAGLTYDDMTVSYYSQPEAAQALKDRNVDVVFWNFAYPGSAVQEVTAVRDVYFVSVDDDILKKLIAEFPYYQEGKIPANTYKGQDYDVTSVQDGNDVVVNKDLDENTAYLLVKTLFENAKEIHNVHPVAKLLIPEIGVRTVTPLHPGAEKYFKEKGLL
;
A
#
# COMPACT_ATOMS: atom_id res chain seq x y z
N MET A 1 -68.10 14.16 16.46
CA MET A 1 -66.95 13.70 17.26
C MET A 1 -66.26 12.46 16.69
N LYS A 2 -66.94 11.37 16.33
CA LYS A 2 -66.26 10.16 15.80
C LYS A 2 -65.56 10.35 14.44
N LYS A 3 -66.06 11.18 13.53
CA LYS A 3 -65.43 11.46 12.23
C LYS A 3 -64.15 12.32 12.33
N SER A 4 -64.10 13.26 13.30
CA SER A 4 -62.93 14.09 13.53
C SER A 4 -61.74 13.30 14.14
N LEU A 5 -62.03 12.33 15.00
CA LEU A 5 -61.07 11.46 15.63
C LEU A 5 -60.40 10.51 14.62
N SER A 6 -61.17 9.99 13.64
CA SER A 6 -60.66 9.14 12.56
C SER A 6 -59.74 9.87 11.61
N ILE A 7 -60.00 11.17 11.32
CA ILE A 7 -59.15 12.01 10.45
C ILE A 7 -57.83 12.34 11.15
N ILE A 8 -57.86 12.64 12.45
CA ILE A 8 -56.66 12.91 13.25
C ILE A 8 -55.75 11.66 13.33
N LEU A 9 -56.38 10.46 13.54
CA LEU A 9 -55.63 9.21 13.58
C LEU A 9 -54.99 8.86 12.22
N MET A 10 -55.68 9.16 11.12
CA MET A 10 -55.15 8.91 9.76
C MET A 10 -54.04 9.88 9.35
N VAL A 11 -54.10 11.15 9.80
CA VAL A 11 -53.07 12.13 9.59
C VAL A 11 -51.84 11.82 10.46
N SER A 12 -52.00 11.37 11.69
CA SER A 12 -50.85 10.97 12.52
C SER A 12 -50.17 9.70 11.99
N LEU A 13 -50.90 8.76 11.39
CA LEU A 13 -50.31 7.58 10.76
C LEU A 13 -49.55 7.92 9.47
N LEU A 14 -50.00 8.91 8.72
CA LEU A 14 -49.29 9.40 7.52
C LEU A 14 -47.99 10.19 7.87
N VAL A 15 -47.95 10.88 9.01
CA VAL A 15 -46.73 11.59 9.47
C VAL A 15 -45.67 10.61 9.96
N PHE A 16 -46.02 9.46 10.50
CA PHE A 16 -45.07 8.40 10.87
C PHE A 16 -44.44 7.68 9.68
N LEU A 17 -45.07 7.70 8.50
CA LEU A 17 -44.54 7.09 7.28
C LEU A 17 -43.46 7.93 6.57
N PHE A 18 -43.27 9.19 6.98
CA PHE A 18 -42.20 10.09 6.48
C PHE A 18 -40.99 10.22 7.40
N PHE A 19 -40.86 9.42 8.45
CA PHE A 19 -39.57 9.23 9.09
C PHE A 19 -38.69 8.49 8.09
N GLY A 20 -38.06 9.26 7.22
CA GLY A 20 -37.06 8.76 6.29
C GLY A 20 -36.04 7.92 7.06
N ILE A 21 -35.82 6.71 6.61
CA ILE A 21 -34.72 5.88 7.08
C ILE A 21 -33.46 6.71 6.81
N SER A 22 -32.96 7.40 7.82
CA SER A 22 -31.62 7.98 7.76
C SER A 22 -30.68 6.78 7.70
N LEU A 23 -30.17 6.47 6.52
CA LEU A 23 -29.08 5.51 6.40
C LEU A 23 -27.94 6.06 7.23
N ALA A 24 -27.54 5.34 8.27
CA ALA A 24 -26.35 5.69 9.02
C ALA A 24 -25.16 5.67 8.03
N VAL A 25 -24.42 6.77 7.97
CA VAL A 25 -23.24 6.85 7.10
C VAL A 25 -22.15 5.98 7.70
N THR A 26 -21.66 5.05 6.91
CA THR A 26 -20.50 4.21 7.25
C THR A 26 -19.24 4.95 6.82
N HIS A 27 -18.50 5.46 7.82
CA HIS A 27 -17.20 6.09 7.56
C HIS A 27 -16.11 5.05 7.57
N ILE A 28 -15.29 5.03 6.50
CA ILE A 28 -14.15 4.14 6.32
C ILE A 28 -12.89 4.99 6.23
N THR A 29 -11.97 4.74 7.13
CA THR A 29 -10.62 5.31 7.06
C THR A 29 -9.71 4.35 6.30
N PHE A 30 -9.01 4.89 5.30
CA PHE A 30 -8.11 4.17 4.43
C PHE A 30 -6.66 4.60 4.66
N GLY A 31 -5.88 3.78 5.35
CA GLY A 31 -4.45 4.01 5.57
C GLY A 31 -3.64 3.84 4.29
N THR A 32 -2.88 4.84 3.91
CA THR A 32 -2.08 4.87 2.68
C THR A 32 -0.59 4.86 2.96
N GLY A 33 0.15 5.91 2.65
CA GLY A 33 1.57 6.08 2.90
C GLY A 33 1.98 7.53 2.78
N SER A 34 3.28 7.81 2.74
CA SER A 34 3.77 9.18 2.60
C SER A 34 3.55 9.74 1.18
N PRO A 35 3.45 11.07 1.02
CA PRO A 35 3.18 11.72 -0.28
C PRO A 35 4.21 11.43 -1.37
N GLY A 36 5.45 11.09 -1.03
CA GLY A 36 6.52 10.78 -1.99
C GLY A 36 6.40 9.41 -2.67
N GLY A 37 5.48 8.55 -2.21
CA GLY A 37 5.24 7.21 -2.76
C GLY A 37 3.98 7.14 -3.62
N VAL A 38 3.65 5.92 -4.03
CA VAL A 38 2.48 5.64 -4.89
C VAL A 38 1.20 5.44 -4.08
N TYR A 39 1.30 4.94 -2.84
CA TYR A 39 0.12 4.68 -1.99
C TYR A 39 -0.73 5.93 -1.76
N TYR A 40 -0.11 7.06 -1.46
CA TYR A 40 -0.82 8.29 -1.13
C TYR A 40 -1.71 8.80 -2.29
N PRO A 41 -1.17 9.09 -3.50
CA PRO A 41 -2.01 9.56 -4.60
C PRO A 41 -3.01 8.51 -5.08
N LEU A 42 -2.62 7.23 -5.12
CA LEU A 42 -3.50 6.16 -5.57
C LEU A 42 -4.63 5.89 -4.57
N GLY A 43 -4.31 5.86 -3.27
CA GLY A 43 -5.28 5.68 -2.20
C GLY A 43 -6.27 6.84 -2.11
N GLY A 44 -5.79 8.07 -2.28
CA GLY A 44 -6.65 9.25 -2.38
C GLY A 44 -7.66 9.11 -3.53
N ALA A 45 -7.19 8.75 -4.72
CA ALA A 45 -8.06 8.55 -5.86
C ALA A 45 -9.08 7.41 -5.69
N MET A 46 -8.68 6.31 -5.03
CA MET A 46 -9.61 5.23 -4.68
C MET A 46 -10.66 5.70 -3.68
N ALA A 47 -10.26 6.43 -2.63
CA ALA A 47 -11.18 6.96 -1.63
C ALA A 47 -12.22 7.91 -2.24
N ASP A 48 -11.77 8.81 -3.12
CA ASP A 48 -12.64 9.72 -3.85
C ASP A 48 -13.63 8.96 -4.74
N LEU A 49 -13.14 7.93 -5.46
CA LEU A 49 -13.97 7.08 -6.31
C LEU A 49 -15.05 6.36 -5.51
N TRP A 50 -14.69 5.72 -4.40
CA TRP A 50 -15.62 5.03 -3.52
C TRP A 50 -16.65 5.99 -2.92
N THR A 51 -16.20 7.11 -2.36
CA THR A 51 -17.10 8.11 -1.76
C THR A 51 -18.10 8.65 -2.79
N LYS A 52 -17.61 8.95 -4.02
CA LYS A 52 -18.46 9.41 -5.12
C LYS A 52 -19.53 8.39 -5.51
N LEU A 53 -19.14 7.13 -5.71
CA LEU A 53 -20.00 6.10 -6.28
C LEU A 53 -20.84 5.35 -5.25
N LEU A 54 -20.42 5.30 -3.99
CA LEU A 54 -21.13 4.61 -2.91
C LEU A 54 -21.89 5.56 -1.97
N LYS A 55 -22.03 6.83 -2.35
CA LYS A 55 -22.78 7.82 -1.57
C LYS A 55 -24.22 7.42 -1.32
N ALA A 56 -24.88 6.81 -2.31
CA ALA A 56 -26.26 6.33 -2.19
C ALA A 56 -26.39 5.15 -1.22
N GLU A 57 -25.32 4.40 -1.04
CA GLU A 57 -25.22 3.28 -0.08
C GLU A 57 -24.85 3.77 1.34
N GLY A 58 -24.64 5.07 1.51
CA GLY A 58 -24.23 5.66 2.77
C GLY A 58 -22.76 5.33 3.16
N ILE A 59 -21.86 5.09 2.21
CA ILE A 59 -20.46 4.81 2.45
C ILE A 59 -19.62 6.02 2.06
N GLU A 60 -18.79 6.49 2.99
CA GLU A 60 -17.78 7.52 2.79
C GLU A 60 -16.40 6.99 3.15
N VAL A 61 -15.40 7.19 2.27
CA VAL A 61 -14.03 6.72 2.46
C VAL A 61 -13.09 7.92 2.51
N THR A 62 -12.27 8.00 3.54
CA THR A 62 -11.23 9.03 3.68
C THR A 62 -9.86 8.39 3.69
N ALA A 63 -8.98 8.84 2.77
CA ALA A 63 -7.60 8.38 2.73
C ALA A 63 -6.75 9.17 3.73
N GLU A 64 -5.94 8.47 4.52
CA GLU A 64 -5.01 9.05 5.48
C GLU A 64 -3.57 8.70 5.15
N SER A 65 -2.65 9.67 5.35
CA SER A 65 -1.22 9.44 5.24
C SER A 65 -0.71 8.76 6.50
N THR A 66 0.05 7.68 6.33
CA THR A 66 0.65 6.88 7.41
C THR A 66 2.12 6.57 7.10
N ALA A 67 2.80 5.86 8.01
CA ALA A 67 4.10 5.26 7.69
C ALA A 67 4.00 4.03 6.77
N ALA A 68 2.82 3.71 6.27
CA ALA A 68 2.49 2.60 5.37
C ALA A 68 2.45 1.23 6.06
N SER A 69 2.97 0.18 5.44
CA SER A 69 2.60 -1.23 5.57
C SER A 69 2.46 -1.77 6.99
N VAL A 70 3.46 -1.60 7.87
CA VAL A 70 3.43 -2.17 9.23
C VAL A 70 2.43 -1.41 10.10
N GLU A 71 2.44 -0.08 9.99
CA GLU A 71 1.48 0.76 10.70
C GLU A 71 0.06 0.48 10.23
N ASN A 72 -0.17 0.43 8.91
CA ASN A 72 -1.49 0.13 8.34
C ASN A 72 -2.02 -1.24 8.80
N CYS A 73 -1.18 -2.28 8.80
CA CYS A 73 -1.60 -3.60 9.30
C CYS A 73 -1.99 -3.56 10.78
N ARG A 74 -1.28 -2.78 11.61
CA ARG A 74 -1.60 -2.63 13.05
C ARG A 74 -2.90 -1.86 13.25
N LEU A 75 -3.03 -0.71 12.61
CA LEU A 75 -4.22 0.14 12.71
C LEU A 75 -5.48 -0.58 12.16
N THR A 76 -5.33 -1.30 11.04
CA THR A 76 -6.42 -2.11 10.49
C THR A 76 -6.75 -3.28 11.42
N GLY A 77 -5.74 -3.97 11.96
CA GLY A 77 -5.92 -5.09 12.87
C GLY A 77 -6.57 -4.71 14.20
N SER A 78 -6.29 -3.50 14.71
CA SER A 78 -6.93 -2.96 15.92
C SER A 78 -8.33 -2.39 15.68
N GLY A 79 -8.71 -2.14 14.42
CA GLY A 79 -9.97 -1.51 14.04
C GLY A 79 -9.93 0.04 14.10
N GLU A 80 -8.78 0.64 14.37
CA GLU A 80 -8.61 2.11 14.33
C GLU A 80 -8.85 2.67 12.92
N ILE A 81 -8.43 1.93 11.89
CA ILE A 81 -8.84 2.14 10.51
C ILE A 81 -9.49 0.88 9.95
N GLN A 82 -10.32 1.01 8.93
CA GLN A 82 -11.05 -0.14 8.38
C GLN A 82 -10.27 -0.85 7.28
N ILE A 83 -9.52 -0.14 6.47
CA ILE A 83 -8.73 -0.68 5.37
C ILE A 83 -7.35 -0.01 5.30
N GLY A 84 -6.35 -0.70 4.77
CA GLY A 84 -4.99 -0.18 4.68
C GLY A 84 -4.20 -0.79 3.52
N MET A 85 -3.33 0.01 2.90
CA MET A 85 -2.37 -0.47 1.91
C MET A 85 -1.15 -1.08 2.59
N ALA A 86 -0.72 -2.25 2.14
CA ALA A 86 0.48 -2.90 2.67
C ALA A 86 1.21 -3.70 1.59
N MET A 87 2.53 -3.81 1.73
CA MET A 87 3.33 -4.78 0.99
C MET A 87 2.85 -6.19 1.34
N ALA A 88 2.74 -7.07 0.37
CA ALA A 88 2.25 -8.45 0.55
C ALA A 88 3.06 -9.21 1.60
N SER A 89 4.39 -9.05 1.60
CA SER A 89 5.26 -9.62 2.62
C SER A 89 4.92 -9.17 4.04
N VAL A 90 4.49 -7.93 4.21
CA VAL A 90 4.10 -7.37 5.51
C VAL A 90 2.71 -7.84 5.91
N SER A 91 1.76 -7.88 4.95
CA SER A 91 0.41 -8.42 5.17
C SER A 91 0.47 -9.88 5.64
N PHE A 92 1.31 -10.70 4.98
CA PHE A 92 1.55 -12.09 5.40
C PHE A 92 2.09 -12.17 6.82
N LYS A 93 3.16 -11.42 7.13
CA LYS A 93 3.76 -11.42 8.47
C LYS A 93 2.79 -10.93 9.55
N ALA A 94 1.95 -9.95 9.22
CA ALA A 94 0.94 -9.42 10.12
C ALA A 94 -0.17 -10.45 10.39
N TYR A 95 -0.65 -11.13 9.36
CA TYR A 95 -1.66 -12.17 9.47
C TYR A 95 -1.16 -13.36 10.29
N GLU A 96 0.08 -13.82 10.01
CA GLU A 96 0.70 -14.95 10.73
C GLU A 96 1.22 -14.56 12.13
N GLY A 97 1.35 -13.28 12.45
CA GLY A 97 1.88 -12.82 13.75
C GLY A 97 3.37 -13.10 13.92
N ILE A 98 4.17 -12.96 12.89
CA ILE A 98 5.61 -13.24 12.89
C ILE A 98 6.46 -11.99 12.67
N VAL A 99 7.75 -12.08 12.93
CA VAL A 99 8.74 -10.98 12.81
C VAL A 99 8.31 -9.78 13.65
N GLN A 100 8.05 -8.61 13.04
CA GLN A 100 7.63 -7.39 13.77
C GLN A 100 6.23 -7.48 14.42
N PHE A 101 5.51 -8.56 14.17
CA PHE A 101 4.20 -8.87 14.77
C PHE A 101 4.24 -10.10 15.69
N GLU A 102 5.43 -10.55 16.08
CA GLU A 102 5.65 -11.80 16.81
C GLU A 102 4.74 -11.97 18.03
N GLY A 103 4.01 -13.10 18.07
CA GLY A 103 3.02 -13.42 19.08
C GLY A 103 1.73 -12.60 19.03
N LYS A 104 1.54 -11.74 18.02
CA LYS A 104 0.36 -10.85 17.88
C LYS A 104 -0.16 -10.84 16.43
N PRO A 105 -0.78 -11.95 15.95
CA PRO A 105 -1.45 -11.94 14.66
C PRO A 105 -2.45 -10.79 14.58
N GLN A 106 -2.46 -10.09 13.47
CA GLN A 106 -3.36 -8.97 13.27
C GLN A 106 -4.71 -9.46 12.74
N SER A 107 -5.80 -8.84 13.19
CA SER A 107 -7.17 -9.18 12.74
C SER A 107 -7.46 -8.61 11.35
N ILE A 108 -6.68 -9.01 10.35
CA ILE A 108 -6.78 -8.54 8.97
C ILE A 108 -7.04 -9.69 8.01
N LEU A 109 -7.68 -9.36 6.89
CA LEU A 109 -7.86 -10.22 5.71
C LEU A 109 -7.47 -9.43 4.46
N GLY A 110 -7.29 -10.09 3.32
CA GLY A 110 -7.06 -9.45 2.04
C GLY A 110 -8.37 -8.89 1.47
N LEU A 111 -8.35 -7.63 1.07
CA LEU A 111 -9.45 -7.06 0.30
C LEU A 111 -9.21 -7.28 -1.19
N PHE A 112 -8.03 -6.91 -1.67
CA PHE A 112 -7.52 -7.22 -3.02
C PHE A 112 -6.03 -6.94 -3.14
N SER A 113 -5.38 -7.55 -4.14
CA SER A 113 -4.01 -7.23 -4.53
C SER A 113 -3.99 -6.12 -5.59
N MET A 114 -2.92 -5.32 -5.63
CA MET A 114 -2.83 -4.16 -6.52
C MET A 114 -1.78 -4.32 -7.62
N TYR A 115 -0.51 -4.32 -7.27
CA TYR A 115 0.61 -4.32 -8.22
C TYR A 115 1.92 -4.74 -7.51
N PRO A 116 2.91 -5.25 -8.25
CA PRO A 116 4.25 -5.45 -7.72
C PRO A 116 5.05 -4.13 -7.69
N ALA A 117 5.91 -3.97 -6.69
CA ALA A 117 6.77 -2.81 -6.52
C ALA A 117 8.23 -3.22 -6.31
N PRO A 118 9.16 -2.81 -7.20
CA PRO A 118 10.57 -3.08 -7.03
C PRO A 118 11.19 -2.19 -5.97
N GLN A 119 12.22 -2.71 -5.30
CA GLN A 119 13.07 -1.94 -4.42
C GLN A 119 13.97 -1.04 -5.25
N HIS A 120 13.98 0.25 -4.95
CA HIS A 120 14.89 1.24 -5.50
C HIS A 120 16.01 1.49 -4.50
N ILE A 121 17.25 1.35 -4.92
CA ILE A 121 18.43 1.69 -4.12
C ILE A 121 19.18 2.76 -4.89
N LEU A 122 19.26 3.97 -4.35
CA LEU A 122 19.79 5.15 -5.04
C LEU A 122 20.95 5.77 -4.27
N THR A 123 21.93 6.25 -5.04
CA THR A 123 23.08 6.99 -4.51
C THR A 123 23.52 8.11 -5.45
N LEU A 124 24.26 9.09 -4.92
CA LEU A 124 24.98 10.10 -5.72
C LEU A 124 26.47 9.76 -5.89
N ASP A 125 26.92 8.61 -5.36
CA ASP A 125 28.32 8.13 -5.47
C ASP A 125 28.38 6.99 -6.49
N PRO A 126 29.06 7.18 -7.67
CA PRO A 126 29.17 6.16 -8.71
C PRO A 126 29.99 4.93 -8.27
N ASN A 127 30.70 5.00 -7.14
CA ASN A 127 31.50 3.89 -6.62
C ASN A 127 30.66 2.90 -5.79
N ILE A 128 29.47 3.27 -5.34
CA ILE A 128 28.54 2.36 -4.64
C ILE A 128 27.79 1.57 -5.70
N LYS A 129 28.13 0.28 -5.87
CA LYS A 129 27.59 -0.60 -6.90
C LYS A 129 26.89 -1.84 -6.35
N SER A 130 27.04 -2.12 -5.08
CA SER A 130 26.49 -3.27 -4.38
C SER A 130 25.97 -2.85 -3.00
N ILE A 131 25.03 -3.63 -2.46
CA ILE A 131 24.59 -3.47 -1.06
C ILE A 131 25.78 -3.65 -0.09
N ARG A 132 26.79 -4.42 -0.48
CA ARG A 132 28.00 -4.64 0.33
C ARG A 132 28.88 -3.40 0.46
N ASP A 133 28.75 -2.43 -0.43
CA ASP A 133 29.49 -1.14 -0.38
C ASP A 133 28.91 -0.17 0.67
N LEU A 134 27.84 -0.55 1.36
CA LEU A 134 27.18 0.30 2.36
C LEU A 134 27.92 0.40 3.69
N LYS A 135 28.96 -0.41 3.91
CA LYS A 135 29.76 -0.35 5.14
C LYS A 135 30.38 1.04 5.34
N GLY A 136 30.11 1.64 6.51
CA GLY A 136 30.55 3.00 6.87
C GLY A 136 29.77 4.14 6.20
N LYS A 137 28.74 3.85 5.42
CA LYS A 137 27.91 4.86 4.74
C LYS A 137 26.74 5.34 5.60
N LYS A 138 26.17 6.49 5.23
CA LYS A 138 24.93 7.01 5.78
C LYS A 138 23.77 6.53 4.92
N VAL A 139 22.90 5.71 5.48
CA VAL A 139 21.85 5.01 4.72
C VAL A 139 20.46 5.34 5.27
N SER A 140 19.56 5.79 4.40
CA SER A 140 18.14 5.92 4.74
C SER A 140 17.40 4.64 4.33
N VAL A 141 16.83 3.95 5.31
CA VAL A 141 16.19 2.64 5.12
C VAL A 141 14.66 2.70 5.04
N GLY A 142 14.07 3.88 5.20
CA GLY A 142 12.62 4.12 5.24
C GLY A 142 12.15 4.56 6.62
N ALA A 143 10.92 5.04 6.69
CA ALA A 143 10.32 5.47 7.95
C ALA A 143 10.12 4.31 8.92
N PRO A 144 10.14 4.56 10.24
CA PRO A 144 9.79 3.52 11.22
C PRO A 144 8.37 3.01 10.98
N GLY A 145 8.17 1.69 11.03
CA GLY A 145 6.85 1.09 10.77
C GLY A 145 6.46 1.02 9.29
N SER A 146 7.40 1.28 8.37
CA SER A 146 7.18 1.07 6.93
C SER A 146 7.57 -0.33 6.48
N GLY A 147 6.92 -0.82 5.42
CA GLY A 147 7.36 -2.05 4.75
C GLY A 147 8.71 -1.87 4.06
N ASN A 148 9.03 -0.64 3.66
CA ASN A 148 10.33 -0.31 3.07
C ASN A 148 11.48 -0.56 4.07
N GLU A 149 11.36 -0.16 5.33
CA GLU A 149 12.35 -0.46 6.36
C GLU A 149 12.53 -1.97 6.52
N THR A 150 11.42 -2.72 6.53
CA THR A 150 11.42 -4.18 6.67
C THR A 150 12.25 -4.87 5.57
N ILE A 151 12.03 -4.53 4.29
CA ILE A 151 12.78 -5.15 3.19
C ILE A 151 14.22 -4.63 3.10
N SER A 152 14.47 -3.35 3.42
CA SER A 152 15.80 -2.77 3.43
C SER A 152 16.70 -3.47 4.44
N LYS A 153 16.20 -3.68 5.66
CA LYS A 153 16.90 -4.42 6.71
C LYS A 153 17.24 -5.85 6.25
N LEU A 154 16.27 -6.54 5.69
CA LEU A 154 16.44 -7.92 5.22
C LEU A 154 17.51 -8.02 4.11
N LEU A 155 17.52 -7.11 3.14
CA LEU A 155 18.52 -7.07 2.07
C LEU A 155 19.93 -6.81 2.63
N ILE A 156 20.07 -5.90 3.59
CA ILE A 156 21.33 -5.58 4.26
C ILE A 156 21.85 -6.81 5.04
N GLU A 157 20.98 -7.50 5.79
CA GLU A 157 21.32 -8.70 6.54
C GLU A 157 21.74 -9.86 5.62
N ILE A 158 21.04 -10.09 4.51
CA ILE A 158 21.40 -11.12 3.52
C ILE A 158 22.74 -10.80 2.84
N ALA A 159 23.04 -9.52 2.66
CA ALA A 159 24.35 -9.07 2.14
C ALA A 159 25.50 -9.28 3.13
N GLY A 160 25.23 -9.72 4.37
CA GLY A 160 26.20 -9.95 5.43
C GLY A 160 26.60 -8.71 6.22
N LEU A 161 25.75 -7.67 6.17
CA LEU A 161 25.91 -6.43 6.94
C LEU A 161 24.81 -6.33 8.02
N THR A 162 25.04 -5.43 8.96
CA THR A 162 24.05 -5.06 9.98
C THR A 162 23.92 -3.54 10.04
N TYR A 163 22.93 -3.04 10.75
CA TYR A 163 22.78 -1.60 10.97
C TYR A 163 23.96 -0.99 11.76
N ASP A 164 24.73 -1.81 12.50
CA ASP A 164 25.93 -1.36 13.21
C ASP A 164 27.12 -1.10 12.27
N ASP A 165 27.08 -1.63 11.04
CA ASP A 165 28.09 -1.39 10.02
C ASP A 165 27.96 -0.04 9.29
N MET A 166 26.88 0.73 9.57
CA MET A 166 26.56 1.97 8.84
C MET A 166 25.87 2.98 9.76
N THR A 167 25.68 4.22 9.28
CA THR A 167 24.84 5.23 9.97
C THR A 167 23.44 5.19 9.38
N VAL A 168 22.50 4.62 10.11
CA VAL A 168 21.11 4.44 9.65
C VAL A 168 20.26 5.67 9.99
N SER A 169 19.44 6.10 9.02
CA SER A 169 18.41 7.12 9.18
C SER A 169 17.05 6.57 8.77
N TYR A 170 16.03 6.95 9.51
CA TYR A 170 14.64 6.51 9.32
C TYR A 170 13.80 7.67 8.81
N TYR A 171 13.89 7.94 7.52
CA TYR A 171 13.19 9.05 6.88
C TYR A 171 11.98 8.56 6.07
N SER A 172 10.95 9.38 6.02
CA SER A 172 9.89 9.28 5.01
C SER A 172 10.48 9.53 3.61
N GLN A 173 9.74 9.18 2.55
CA GLN A 173 10.24 9.35 1.18
C GLN A 173 10.61 10.81 0.84
N PRO A 174 9.80 11.85 1.17
CA PRO A 174 10.20 13.24 0.92
C PRO A 174 11.44 13.67 1.71
N GLU A 175 11.54 13.27 2.99
CA GLU A 175 12.70 13.58 3.83
C GLU A 175 13.98 12.93 3.30
N ALA A 176 13.89 11.66 2.90
CA ALA A 176 15.01 10.92 2.32
C ALA A 176 15.45 11.52 0.96
N ALA A 177 14.50 11.97 0.11
CA ALA A 177 14.79 12.67 -1.13
C ALA A 177 15.56 13.96 -0.87
N GLN A 178 15.13 14.76 0.12
CA GLN A 178 15.84 15.97 0.51
C GLN A 178 17.22 15.66 1.08
N ALA A 179 17.31 14.68 1.99
CA ALA A 179 18.58 14.27 2.60
C ALA A 179 19.62 13.79 1.56
N LEU A 180 19.16 13.03 0.54
CA LEU A 180 20.03 12.60 -0.56
C LEU A 180 20.49 13.78 -1.42
N LYS A 181 19.60 14.70 -1.81
CA LYS A 181 19.94 15.91 -2.57
C LYS A 181 21.00 16.76 -1.85
N ASP A 182 20.89 16.85 -0.52
CA ASP A 182 21.80 17.64 0.33
C ASP A 182 23.05 16.87 0.77
N ARG A 183 23.22 15.60 0.36
CA ARG A 183 24.33 14.71 0.76
C ARG A 183 24.39 14.45 2.28
N ASN A 184 23.26 14.54 2.97
CA ASN A 184 23.12 14.16 4.37
C ASN A 184 23.03 12.66 4.55
N VAL A 185 22.61 11.94 3.50
CA VAL A 185 22.72 10.48 3.34
C VAL A 185 23.45 10.14 2.04
N ASP A 186 24.13 9.00 2.02
CA ASP A 186 24.88 8.51 0.86
C ASP A 186 23.99 7.61 -0.01
N VAL A 187 23.06 6.86 0.63
CA VAL A 187 22.19 5.91 -0.05
C VAL A 187 20.79 5.98 0.54
N VAL A 188 19.80 5.83 -0.32
CA VAL A 188 18.39 5.69 0.07
C VAL A 188 17.80 4.39 -0.48
N PHE A 189 16.96 3.74 0.33
CA PHE A 189 16.16 2.59 -0.04
C PHE A 189 14.70 3.01 -0.14
N TRP A 190 14.04 2.68 -1.26
CA TRP A 190 12.62 2.94 -1.47
C TRP A 190 11.93 1.76 -2.14
N ASN A 191 10.80 1.32 -1.59
CA ASN A 191 9.94 0.34 -2.24
C ASN A 191 8.65 1.01 -2.71
N PHE A 192 8.49 1.10 -4.01
CA PHE A 192 7.27 1.57 -4.68
C PHE A 192 7.31 1.24 -6.17
N ALA A 193 6.15 1.30 -6.81
CA ALA A 193 6.08 1.16 -8.25
C ALA A 193 6.73 2.37 -8.97
N TYR A 194 7.20 2.14 -10.18
CA TYR A 194 7.82 3.19 -10.98
C TYR A 194 6.82 3.80 -12.01
N PRO A 195 7.01 5.08 -12.37
CA PRO A 195 7.99 6.02 -11.84
C PRO A 195 7.55 6.61 -10.48
N GLY A 196 8.39 6.52 -9.46
CA GLY A 196 8.13 7.13 -8.15
C GLY A 196 8.44 8.64 -8.15
N SER A 197 7.56 9.46 -7.57
CA SER A 197 7.73 10.93 -7.56
C SER A 197 8.97 11.37 -6.80
N ALA A 198 9.32 10.72 -5.68
CA ALA A 198 10.52 11.02 -4.93
C ALA A 198 11.81 10.81 -5.76
N VAL A 199 11.86 9.77 -6.61
CA VAL A 199 12.99 9.53 -7.52
C VAL A 199 13.04 10.60 -8.61
N GLN A 200 11.89 10.93 -9.20
CA GLN A 200 11.81 11.98 -10.22
C GLN A 200 12.29 13.33 -9.67
N GLU A 201 11.94 13.65 -8.43
CA GLU A 201 12.38 14.88 -7.75
C GLU A 201 13.92 14.93 -7.62
N VAL A 202 14.56 13.85 -7.19
CA VAL A 202 16.02 13.80 -7.07
C VAL A 202 16.70 13.84 -8.43
N THR A 203 16.25 13.02 -9.39
CA THR A 203 16.84 12.93 -10.73
C THR A 203 16.65 14.20 -11.58
N ALA A 204 15.69 15.06 -11.22
CA ALA A 204 15.51 16.36 -11.85
C ALA A 204 16.72 17.28 -11.62
N VAL A 205 17.40 17.18 -10.46
CA VAL A 205 18.43 18.13 -9.99
C VAL A 205 19.78 17.50 -9.66
N ARG A 206 19.90 16.17 -9.64
CA ARG A 206 21.12 15.41 -9.35
C ARG A 206 21.31 14.29 -10.36
N ASP A 207 22.58 13.96 -10.63
CA ASP A 207 22.93 12.70 -11.28
C ASP A 207 22.83 11.60 -10.23
N VAL A 208 22.01 10.57 -10.52
CA VAL A 208 21.69 9.49 -9.61
C VAL A 208 22.14 8.16 -10.20
N TYR A 209 22.70 7.31 -9.36
CA TYR A 209 23.08 5.95 -9.71
C TYR A 209 22.15 4.99 -8.99
N PHE A 210 21.62 4.03 -9.74
CA PHE A 210 20.77 2.97 -9.21
C PHE A 210 21.63 1.73 -8.96
N VAL A 211 21.55 1.21 -7.73
CA VAL A 211 22.28 0.02 -7.32
C VAL A 211 21.37 -1.18 -7.54
N SER A 212 21.80 -2.13 -8.38
CA SER A 212 21.11 -3.42 -8.54
C SER A 212 21.30 -4.28 -7.28
N VAL A 213 20.32 -5.10 -6.97
CA VAL A 213 20.47 -6.15 -5.96
C VAL A 213 21.36 -7.25 -6.55
N ASP A 214 22.42 -7.62 -5.84
CA ASP A 214 23.35 -8.65 -6.28
C ASP A 214 22.62 -9.99 -6.48
N ASP A 215 22.95 -10.74 -7.52
CA ASP A 215 22.29 -11.99 -7.92
C ASP A 215 22.23 -13.03 -6.79
N ASP A 216 23.29 -13.16 -6.01
CA ASP A 216 23.36 -14.12 -4.90
C ASP A 216 22.47 -13.69 -3.72
N ILE A 217 22.37 -12.37 -3.44
CA ILE A 217 21.44 -11.81 -2.46
C ILE A 217 19.99 -12.07 -2.90
N LEU A 218 19.70 -11.78 -4.17
CA LEU A 218 18.36 -11.97 -4.73
C LEU A 218 17.92 -13.45 -4.71
N LYS A 219 18.79 -14.36 -5.15
CA LYS A 219 18.52 -15.80 -5.12
C LYS A 219 18.29 -16.33 -3.71
N LYS A 220 19.11 -15.89 -2.75
CA LYS A 220 18.95 -16.29 -1.35
C LYS A 220 17.64 -15.77 -0.77
N LEU A 221 17.31 -14.49 -1.02
CA LEU A 221 16.07 -13.87 -0.59
C LEU A 221 14.83 -14.61 -1.09
N ILE A 222 14.76 -14.89 -2.39
CA ILE A 222 13.59 -15.55 -3.02
C ILE A 222 13.47 -17.01 -2.56
N ALA A 223 14.59 -17.71 -2.36
CA ALA A 223 14.57 -19.07 -1.86
C ALA A 223 14.05 -19.18 -0.42
N GLU A 224 14.34 -18.19 0.42
CA GLU A 224 13.94 -18.17 1.83
C GLU A 224 12.54 -17.58 2.03
N PHE A 225 12.17 -16.60 1.18
CA PHE A 225 10.91 -15.84 1.30
C PHE A 225 10.16 -15.82 -0.04
N PRO A 226 9.32 -16.84 -0.33
CA PRO A 226 8.71 -17.04 -1.65
C PRO A 226 7.66 -15.99 -2.04
N TYR A 227 7.30 -15.06 -1.17
CA TYR A 227 6.47 -13.90 -1.49
C TYR A 227 7.24 -12.76 -2.18
N TYR A 228 8.59 -12.79 -2.15
CA TYR A 228 9.40 -11.90 -2.98
C TYR A 228 9.69 -12.53 -4.34
N GLN A 229 9.88 -11.69 -5.33
CA GLN A 229 10.19 -12.08 -6.69
C GLN A 229 11.33 -11.21 -7.25
N GLU A 230 12.00 -11.71 -8.29
CA GLU A 230 12.87 -10.85 -9.08
C GLU A 230 12.04 -9.75 -9.74
N GLY A 231 12.51 -8.52 -9.63
CA GLY A 231 11.94 -7.33 -10.22
C GLY A 231 12.94 -6.57 -11.07
N LYS A 232 12.43 -5.67 -11.89
CA LYS A 232 13.25 -4.83 -12.76
C LYS A 232 12.68 -3.43 -12.83
N ILE A 233 13.57 -2.43 -12.78
CA ILE A 233 13.25 -1.06 -13.15
C ILE A 233 13.81 -0.90 -14.57
N PRO A 234 12.97 -0.77 -15.61
CA PRO A 234 13.41 -0.71 -16.99
C PRO A 234 14.27 0.54 -17.27
N ALA A 235 15.23 0.41 -18.17
CA ALA A 235 16.00 1.54 -18.67
C ALA A 235 15.08 2.70 -19.12
N ASN A 236 15.54 3.92 -18.96
CA ASN A 236 14.80 5.14 -19.30
C ASN A 236 13.51 5.39 -18.49
N THR A 237 13.33 4.70 -17.34
CA THR A 237 12.25 4.99 -16.40
C THR A 237 12.48 6.36 -15.74
N TYR A 238 13.72 6.69 -15.44
CA TYR A 238 14.12 7.94 -14.80
C TYR A 238 15.18 8.68 -15.61
N LYS A 239 15.26 10.00 -15.44
CA LYS A 239 16.27 10.83 -16.09
C LYS A 239 17.68 10.36 -15.73
N GLY A 240 18.51 10.08 -16.75
CA GLY A 240 19.90 9.65 -16.58
C GLY A 240 20.10 8.17 -16.27
N GLN A 241 19.00 7.37 -16.20
CA GLN A 241 19.06 5.92 -16.02
C GLN A 241 18.84 5.25 -17.40
N ASP A 242 19.92 4.94 -18.11
CA ASP A 242 19.93 4.35 -19.47
C ASP A 242 20.13 2.83 -19.47
N TYR A 243 20.12 2.20 -18.30
CA TYR A 243 20.28 0.76 -18.08
C TYR A 243 19.13 0.17 -17.25
N ASP A 244 18.90 -1.12 -17.40
CA ASP A 244 17.98 -1.87 -16.54
C ASP A 244 18.58 -2.04 -15.14
N VAL A 245 17.75 -1.92 -14.10
CA VAL A 245 18.17 -2.16 -12.71
C VAL A 245 17.48 -3.44 -12.21
N THR A 246 18.28 -4.48 -11.95
CA THR A 246 17.78 -5.70 -11.32
C THR A 246 17.51 -5.43 -9.84
N SER A 247 16.35 -5.88 -9.38
CA SER A 247 15.90 -5.64 -8.01
C SER A 247 15.04 -6.78 -7.50
N VAL A 248 14.70 -6.75 -6.22
CA VAL A 248 13.61 -7.52 -5.65
C VAL A 248 12.32 -6.74 -5.78
N GLN A 249 11.22 -7.42 -6.06
CA GLN A 249 9.89 -6.83 -6.00
C GLN A 249 8.99 -7.57 -5.00
N ASP A 250 8.10 -6.81 -4.39
CA ASP A 250 7.04 -7.31 -3.50
C ASP A 250 5.67 -6.95 -4.09
N GLY A 251 4.68 -7.80 -3.85
CA GLY A 251 3.29 -7.47 -4.12
C GLY A 251 2.81 -6.34 -3.20
N ASN A 252 1.68 -5.74 -3.55
CA ASN A 252 1.02 -4.75 -2.70
C ASN A 252 -0.45 -5.08 -2.63
N ASP A 253 -0.97 -5.17 -1.41
CA ASP A 253 -2.35 -5.53 -1.12
C ASP A 253 -3.08 -4.36 -0.43
N VAL A 254 -4.38 -4.34 -0.56
CA VAL A 254 -5.25 -3.65 0.39
C VAL A 254 -5.74 -4.70 1.39
N VAL A 255 -5.38 -4.50 2.65
CA VAL A 255 -5.89 -5.30 3.77
C VAL A 255 -7.11 -4.63 4.37
N VAL A 256 -7.96 -5.43 4.99
CA VAL A 256 -9.20 -4.99 5.61
C VAL A 256 -9.30 -5.58 7.01
N ASN A 257 -9.92 -4.86 7.96
CA ASN A 257 -10.28 -5.44 9.23
C ASN A 257 -11.26 -6.61 9.00
N LYS A 258 -10.98 -7.77 9.61
CA LYS A 258 -11.76 -9.00 9.39
C LYS A 258 -13.24 -8.86 9.75
N ASP A 259 -13.58 -7.89 10.62
CA ASP A 259 -14.92 -7.65 11.14
C ASP A 259 -15.68 -6.57 10.34
N LEU A 260 -15.10 -6.04 9.24
CA LEU A 260 -15.82 -5.15 8.34
C LEU A 260 -17.04 -5.88 7.76
N ASP A 261 -18.15 -5.17 7.63
CA ASP A 261 -19.38 -5.75 7.06
C ASP A 261 -19.14 -6.32 5.66
N GLU A 262 -19.64 -7.54 5.41
CA GLU A 262 -19.43 -8.29 4.16
C GLU A 262 -19.92 -7.51 2.94
N ASN A 263 -21.09 -6.88 3.03
CA ASN A 263 -21.65 -6.11 1.92
C ASN A 263 -20.81 -4.86 1.63
N THR A 264 -20.34 -4.18 2.68
CA THR A 264 -19.44 -3.03 2.55
C THR A 264 -18.15 -3.44 1.84
N ALA A 265 -17.49 -4.50 2.27
CA ALA A 265 -16.28 -5.02 1.62
C ALA A 265 -16.54 -5.44 0.16
N TYR A 266 -17.65 -6.11 -0.12
CA TYR A 266 -18.08 -6.45 -1.49
C TYR A 266 -18.25 -5.21 -2.36
N LEU A 267 -18.95 -4.18 -1.86
CA LEU A 267 -19.19 -2.93 -2.59
C LEU A 267 -17.88 -2.19 -2.90
N LEU A 268 -16.95 -2.13 -1.95
CA LEU A 268 -15.63 -1.52 -2.19
C LEU A 268 -14.90 -2.23 -3.33
N VAL A 269 -14.79 -3.56 -3.29
CA VAL A 269 -14.09 -4.35 -4.31
C VAL A 269 -14.76 -4.19 -5.67
N LYS A 270 -16.08 -4.39 -5.73
CA LYS A 270 -16.86 -4.28 -6.96
C LYS A 270 -16.75 -2.89 -7.59
N THR A 271 -16.97 -1.85 -6.78
CA THR A 271 -16.94 -0.46 -7.27
C THR A 271 -15.58 -0.12 -7.85
N LEU A 272 -14.49 -0.52 -7.17
CA LEU A 272 -13.14 -0.27 -7.66
C LEU A 272 -12.91 -0.93 -9.02
N PHE A 273 -13.07 -2.26 -9.10
CA PHE A 273 -12.69 -2.98 -10.32
C PHE A 273 -13.61 -2.68 -11.51
N GLU A 274 -14.87 -2.38 -11.29
CA GLU A 274 -15.80 -1.99 -12.36
C GLU A 274 -15.58 -0.55 -12.86
N ASN A 275 -14.91 0.30 -12.07
CA ASN A 275 -14.68 1.71 -12.39
C ASN A 275 -13.18 2.12 -12.36
N ALA A 276 -12.24 1.17 -12.28
CA ALA A 276 -10.80 1.45 -12.16
C ALA A 276 -10.25 2.37 -13.25
N LYS A 277 -10.88 2.40 -14.43
CA LYS A 277 -10.50 3.27 -15.54
C LYS A 277 -10.59 4.76 -15.20
N GLU A 278 -11.45 5.15 -14.25
CA GLU A 278 -11.59 6.56 -13.83
C GLU A 278 -10.31 7.09 -13.15
N ILE A 279 -9.50 6.20 -12.59
CA ILE A 279 -8.26 6.57 -11.86
C ILE A 279 -6.97 6.16 -12.57
N HIS A 280 -7.04 5.65 -13.82
CA HIS A 280 -5.85 5.20 -14.58
C HIS A 280 -4.82 6.31 -14.87
N ASN A 281 -5.22 7.57 -14.84
CA ASN A 281 -4.35 8.74 -15.06
C ASN A 281 -3.61 9.20 -13.78
N VAL A 282 -3.97 8.67 -12.62
CA VAL A 282 -3.30 9.01 -11.36
C VAL A 282 -1.87 8.47 -11.31
N HIS A 283 -1.70 7.22 -11.75
CA HIS A 283 -0.40 6.57 -11.85
C HIS A 283 -0.45 5.41 -12.85
N PRO A 284 0.63 5.10 -13.60
CA PRO A 284 0.64 3.98 -14.57
C PRO A 284 0.21 2.64 -13.99
N VAL A 285 0.53 2.34 -12.74
CA VAL A 285 0.16 1.08 -12.07
C VAL A 285 -1.34 0.95 -11.79
N ALA A 286 -2.10 2.04 -11.83
CA ALA A 286 -3.56 1.96 -11.71
C ALA A 286 -4.20 1.11 -12.81
N LYS A 287 -3.51 0.93 -13.95
CA LYS A 287 -3.91 0.01 -15.03
C LYS A 287 -3.83 -1.46 -14.64
N LEU A 288 -3.11 -1.79 -13.57
CA LEU A 288 -3.01 -3.14 -13.01
C LEU A 288 -4.14 -3.47 -12.02
N LEU A 289 -4.99 -2.49 -11.70
CA LEU A 289 -6.19 -2.71 -10.89
C LEU A 289 -7.25 -3.43 -11.73
N ILE A 290 -7.05 -4.73 -11.91
CA ILE A 290 -7.92 -5.65 -12.61
C ILE A 290 -8.24 -6.86 -11.74
N PRO A 291 -9.43 -7.48 -11.85
CA PRO A 291 -9.83 -8.57 -10.97
C PRO A 291 -8.87 -9.76 -10.95
N GLU A 292 -8.21 -10.08 -12.08
CA GLU A 292 -7.26 -11.19 -12.24
C GLU A 292 -5.98 -10.99 -11.40
N ILE A 293 -5.62 -9.76 -11.10
CA ILE A 293 -4.55 -9.41 -10.17
C ILE A 293 -5.14 -9.29 -8.76
N GLY A 294 -6.29 -8.64 -8.63
CA GLY A 294 -6.94 -8.38 -7.35
C GLY A 294 -7.19 -9.61 -6.49
N VAL A 295 -7.46 -10.74 -7.09
CA VAL A 295 -7.71 -12.02 -6.40
C VAL A 295 -6.46 -12.62 -5.72
N ARG A 296 -5.24 -12.14 -6.03
CA ARG A 296 -3.96 -12.76 -5.66
C ARG A 296 -3.38 -12.24 -4.34
N THR A 297 -4.21 -12.02 -3.34
CA THR A 297 -3.72 -11.63 -2.01
C THR A 297 -2.94 -12.76 -1.34
N VAL A 298 -1.92 -12.43 -0.54
CA VAL A 298 -1.13 -13.43 0.21
C VAL A 298 -1.82 -13.86 1.51
N THR A 299 -2.82 -13.11 1.94
CA THR A 299 -3.69 -13.45 3.09
C THR A 299 -5.03 -13.97 2.57
N PRO A 300 -5.78 -14.74 3.37
CA PRO A 300 -7.14 -15.12 3.00
C PRO A 300 -7.99 -13.90 2.64
N LEU A 301 -8.82 -14.04 1.61
CA LEU A 301 -9.74 -12.98 1.21
C LEU A 301 -10.83 -12.75 2.26
N HIS A 302 -11.23 -11.50 2.42
CA HIS A 302 -12.44 -11.16 3.16
C HIS A 302 -13.68 -11.72 2.45
N PRO A 303 -14.71 -12.23 3.17
CA PRO A 303 -15.90 -12.85 2.54
C PRO A 303 -16.55 -11.99 1.46
N GLY A 304 -16.65 -10.66 1.67
CA GLY A 304 -17.19 -9.75 0.65
C GLY A 304 -16.32 -9.66 -0.61
N ALA A 305 -14.99 -9.70 -0.47
CA ALA A 305 -14.07 -9.74 -1.60
C ALA A 305 -14.15 -11.09 -2.33
N GLU A 306 -14.15 -12.18 -1.59
CA GLU A 306 -14.29 -13.54 -2.11
C GLU A 306 -15.57 -13.69 -2.94
N LYS A 307 -16.70 -13.15 -2.46
CA LYS A 307 -17.97 -13.12 -3.18
C LYS A 307 -17.83 -12.47 -4.55
N TYR A 308 -17.22 -11.29 -4.64
CA TYR A 308 -17.01 -10.60 -5.91
C TYR A 308 -16.13 -11.41 -6.88
N PHE A 309 -15.02 -11.97 -6.40
CA PHE A 309 -14.13 -12.74 -7.28
C PHE A 309 -14.75 -14.07 -7.75
N LYS A 310 -15.60 -14.70 -6.93
CA LYS A 310 -16.43 -15.85 -7.36
C LYS A 310 -17.42 -15.46 -8.46
N GLU A 311 -18.10 -14.31 -8.34
CA GLU A 311 -19.01 -13.79 -9.38
C GLU A 311 -18.26 -13.53 -10.72
N LYS A 312 -16.95 -13.22 -10.66
CA LYS A 312 -16.11 -13.05 -11.85
C LYS A 312 -15.49 -14.36 -12.37
N GLY A 313 -15.73 -15.50 -11.70
CA GLY A 313 -15.18 -16.81 -12.08
C GLY A 313 -13.68 -16.93 -11.86
N LEU A 314 -13.13 -16.21 -10.88
CA LEU A 314 -11.69 -16.20 -10.56
C LEU A 314 -11.34 -17.09 -9.34
N LEU A 315 -12.36 -17.64 -8.68
CA LEU A 315 -12.26 -18.57 -7.55
C LEU A 315 -13.17 -19.76 -7.76
#